data_add90a7f6d73d3e2870f80d339958ddd
#
_entry.id   add90a7f6d73d3e2870f80d339958ddd
#
_cell.length_a   1.000
_cell.length_b   1.000
_cell.length_c   1.000
_cell.angle_alpha   90.00
_cell.angle_beta   90.00
_cell.angle_gamma   90.00
#
_symmetry.space_group_name_H-M   'P 1'
#
loop_
_entity.id
_entity.type
_entity.pdbx_description
1 polymer ?
#
loop_
_entity_poly.entity_id
_entity_poly.type
_entity_poly.pdbx_seq_one_letter_code
_entity_poly.pdbx_strand_id
1 'polypeptide(L)'
;YLDAHCEKPYTVYEADEDAVYDDVVEIDLSKVRPTVAFPHLPGNAKTIDEIEAEEQVKIDQVVIGSCTNGRMEDMRKAAAILKGHTVHPDVRVMVVPATQKIYKQCIKEGLLDIFVDAGCAVNTPSCGPCMGGHMGVMAAGEKCVSTTNRNFVGRMGHVDSLIYLASPEVAAASAIKGYIANPEKISAADEEADSRNIQCAEQKEGGRS
;
A
#
# COMPACT_ATOMS: atom_id res chain seq x y z
N TYR A 1 0.05 -19.13 12.67
CA TYR A 1 1.28 -18.41 12.30
C TYR A 1 2.50 -18.88 13.09
N LEU A 2 2.41 -18.96 14.43
CA LEU A 2 3.52 -19.37 15.29
C LEU A 2 3.97 -20.80 15.00
N ASP A 3 3.07 -21.74 14.79
CA ASP A 3 3.39 -23.13 14.46
C ASP A 3 4.29 -23.27 13.23
N ALA A 4 4.12 -22.38 12.24
CA ALA A 4 4.92 -22.37 11.01
C ALA A 4 6.26 -21.59 11.12
N HIS A 5 6.46 -20.80 12.20
CA HIS A 5 7.59 -19.86 12.29
C HIS A 5 8.38 -19.93 13.60
N CYS A 6 7.90 -20.67 14.59
CA CYS A 6 8.54 -20.79 15.90
C CYS A 6 8.92 -22.26 16.17
N GLU A 7 10.20 -22.52 16.37
CA GLU A 7 10.70 -23.85 16.74
C GLU A 7 10.71 -24.06 18.27
N LYS A 8 10.50 -22.99 19.04
CA LYS A 8 10.48 -23.03 20.51
C LYS A 8 9.06 -23.31 21.00
N PRO A 9 8.90 -24.08 22.09
CA PRO A 9 7.60 -24.23 22.71
C PRO A 9 7.08 -22.87 23.19
N TYR A 10 5.80 -22.65 23.03
CA TYR A 10 5.10 -21.44 23.51
C TYR A 10 3.80 -21.82 24.22
N THR A 11 3.34 -20.95 25.09
CA THR A 11 2.09 -21.15 25.82
C THR A 11 0.98 -20.33 25.16
N VAL A 12 -0.13 -20.99 24.87
CA VAL A 12 -1.37 -20.33 24.44
C VAL A 12 -2.10 -19.85 25.68
N TYR A 13 -2.43 -18.56 25.72
CA TYR A 13 -3.24 -17.96 26.79
C TYR A 13 -4.63 -17.68 26.22
N GLU A 14 -5.64 -18.19 26.92
CA GLU A 14 -7.06 -18.00 26.61
C GLU A 14 -7.76 -17.43 27.83
N ALA A 15 -8.92 -16.81 27.63
CA ALA A 15 -9.75 -16.36 28.74
C ALA A 15 -10.28 -17.57 29.50
N ASP A 16 -10.49 -17.42 30.80
CA ASP A 16 -11.13 -18.45 31.63
C ASP A 16 -12.56 -18.71 31.15
N GLU A 17 -13.09 -19.93 31.37
CA GLU A 17 -14.45 -20.31 30.90
C GLU A 17 -15.55 -19.44 31.53
N ASP A 18 -15.30 -18.91 32.75
CA ASP A 18 -16.19 -18.04 33.52
C ASP A 18 -15.85 -16.54 33.40
N ALA A 19 -15.01 -16.15 32.43
CA ALA A 19 -14.64 -14.76 32.21
C ALA A 19 -15.88 -13.90 31.92
N VAL A 20 -16.02 -12.80 32.63
CA VAL A 20 -17.12 -11.84 32.47
C VAL A 20 -16.59 -10.62 31.74
N TYR A 21 -17.26 -10.23 30.64
CA TYR A 21 -16.92 -9.08 29.83
C TYR A 21 -17.90 -7.94 30.09
N ASP A 22 -17.40 -6.72 30.13
CA ASP A 22 -18.24 -5.52 30.32
C ASP A 22 -19.07 -5.22 29.04
N ASP A 23 -18.55 -5.59 27.86
CA ASP A 23 -19.23 -5.42 26.60
C ASP A 23 -18.77 -6.47 25.57
N VAL A 24 -19.62 -6.75 24.58
CA VAL A 24 -19.35 -7.68 23.47
C VAL A 24 -19.68 -6.99 22.16
N VAL A 25 -18.69 -6.86 21.29
CA VAL A 25 -18.85 -6.27 19.95
C VAL A 25 -18.73 -7.35 18.89
N GLU A 26 -19.81 -7.56 18.12
CA GLU A 26 -19.83 -8.46 16.97
C GLU A 26 -19.54 -7.69 15.67
N ILE A 27 -18.55 -8.16 14.91
CA ILE A 27 -18.17 -7.59 13.61
C ILE A 27 -18.35 -8.65 12.52
N ASP A 28 -19.33 -8.42 11.62
CA ASP A 28 -19.54 -9.26 10.45
C ASP A 28 -18.50 -8.91 9.38
N LEU A 29 -17.46 -9.75 9.26
CA LEU A 29 -16.37 -9.52 8.32
C LEU A 29 -16.81 -9.52 6.85
N SER A 30 -17.97 -10.14 6.52
CA SER A 30 -18.49 -10.15 5.15
C SER A 30 -19.01 -8.77 4.70
N LYS A 31 -19.27 -7.87 5.64
CA LYS A 31 -19.76 -6.51 5.40
C LYS A 31 -18.67 -5.45 5.46
N VAL A 32 -17.45 -5.83 5.82
CA VAL A 32 -16.33 -4.88 5.90
C VAL A 32 -15.91 -4.48 4.49
N ARG A 33 -16.01 -3.18 4.18
CA ARG A 33 -15.56 -2.60 2.91
C ARG A 33 -14.11 -2.13 3.01
N PRO A 34 -13.36 -2.08 1.89
CA PRO A 34 -12.06 -1.42 1.87
C PRO A 34 -12.18 -0.01 2.45
N THR A 35 -11.27 0.32 3.37
CA THR A 35 -11.36 1.55 4.17
C THR A 35 -10.02 2.27 4.15
N VAL A 36 -10.06 3.60 4.14
CA VAL A 36 -8.90 4.48 4.17
C VAL A 36 -8.98 5.39 5.39
N ALA A 37 -7.92 5.41 6.19
CA ALA A 37 -7.82 6.35 7.30
C ALA A 37 -7.21 7.68 6.83
N PHE A 38 -7.98 8.74 6.91
CA PHE A 38 -7.59 10.08 6.53
C PHE A 38 -6.63 10.74 7.54
N PRO A 39 -5.80 11.71 7.13
CA PRO A 39 -4.95 12.47 8.04
C PRO A 39 -5.78 13.17 9.14
N HIS A 40 -5.30 13.30 10.37
CA HIS A 40 -3.99 12.88 10.90
C HIS A 40 -4.19 11.85 12.03
N LEU A 41 -5.28 11.09 11.99
CA LEU A 41 -5.64 10.06 12.95
C LEU A 41 -6.12 8.80 12.25
N PRO A 42 -5.71 7.60 12.68
CA PRO A 42 -6.22 6.34 12.11
C PRO A 42 -7.75 6.20 12.25
N GLY A 43 -8.36 6.86 13.26
CA GLY A 43 -9.81 6.87 13.46
C GLY A 43 -10.60 7.71 12.45
N ASN A 44 -9.96 8.54 11.63
CA ASN A 44 -10.61 9.29 10.55
C ASN A 44 -10.85 8.38 9.34
N ALA A 45 -11.56 7.29 9.55
CA ALA A 45 -11.77 6.26 8.55
C ALA A 45 -12.98 6.57 7.67
N LYS A 46 -12.81 6.37 6.34
CA LYS A 46 -13.88 6.39 5.34
C LYS A 46 -13.80 5.13 4.51
N THR A 47 -14.94 4.55 4.18
CA THR A 47 -14.97 3.45 3.20
C THR A 47 -14.62 3.95 1.81
N ILE A 48 -14.14 3.07 0.95
CA ILE A 48 -13.80 3.43 -0.43
C ILE A 48 -15.04 3.91 -1.21
N ASP A 49 -16.21 3.40 -0.87
CA ASP A 49 -17.47 3.78 -1.49
C ASP A 49 -17.86 5.23 -1.13
N GLU A 50 -17.61 5.66 0.13
CA GLU A 50 -17.82 7.05 0.56
C GLU A 50 -16.83 8.00 -0.14
N ILE A 51 -15.56 7.57 -0.29
CA ILE A 51 -14.54 8.38 -0.97
C ILE A 51 -14.89 8.57 -2.44
N GLU A 52 -15.37 7.54 -3.12
CA GLU A 52 -15.78 7.62 -4.53
C GLU A 52 -16.98 8.54 -4.77
N ALA A 53 -17.84 8.71 -3.76
CA ALA A 53 -18.99 9.63 -3.82
C ALA A 53 -18.59 11.11 -3.61
N GLU A 54 -17.40 11.34 -3.08
CA GLU A 54 -16.85 12.68 -2.81
C GLU A 54 -15.87 13.11 -3.93
N GLU A 55 -15.11 14.18 -3.68
CA GLU A 55 -14.06 14.64 -4.59
C GLU A 55 -12.86 13.69 -4.59
N GLN A 56 -12.32 13.37 -5.77
CA GLN A 56 -11.13 12.54 -5.92
C GLN A 56 -9.91 13.13 -5.20
N VAL A 57 -9.33 12.38 -4.28
CA VAL A 57 -8.10 12.76 -3.60
C VAL A 57 -6.90 12.35 -4.45
N LYS A 58 -6.32 13.28 -5.21
CA LYS A 58 -5.04 13.06 -5.92
C LYS A 58 -3.90 12.81 -4.95
N ILE A 59 -2.95 11.99 -5.35
CA ILE A 59 -1.81 11.59 -4.52
C ILE A 59 -0.49 11.76 -5.27
N ASP A 60 0.59 11.95 -4.53
CA ASP A 60 1.95 12.15 -5.05
C ASP A 60 2.84 10.93 -4.78
N GLN A 61 2.47 10.12 -3.79
CA GLN A 61 3.27 8.98 -3.34
C GLN A 61 2.42 7.82 -2.85
N VAL A 62 2.95 6.60 -3.05
CA VAL A 62 2.45 5.37 -2.43
C VAL A 62 3.57 4.64 -1.72
N VAL A 63 3.30 4.12 -0.52
CA VAL A 63 4.23 3.29 0.25
C VAL A 63 3.58 1.96 0.57
N ILE A 64 4.13 0.88 0.04
CA ILE A 64 3.66 -0.49 0.25
C ILE A 64 4.68 -1.24 1.09
N GLY A 65 4.25 -1.73 2.26
CA GLY A 65 5.07 -2.55 3.12
C GLY A 65 5.60 -1.83 4.35
N SER A 66 6.86 -2.02 4.69
CA SER A 66 7.59 -1.72 5.92
C SER A 66 7.45 -2.82 6.99
N CYS A 67 7.90 -2.53 8.22
CA CYS A 67 7.94 -3.53 9.32
C CYS A 67 6.56 -3.98 9.82
N THR A 68 5.52 -3.17 9.67
CA THR A 68 4.16 -3.45 10.16
C THR A 68 3.24 -4.06 9.10
N ASN A 69 3.51 -3.78 7.85
CA ASN A 69 2.90 -4.38 6.67
C ASN A 69 4.03 -4.80 5.71
N GLY A 70 3.79 -5.61 4.72
CA GLY A 70 4.85 -6.11 3.83
C GLY A 70 5.17 -7.58 4.10
N ARG A 71 4.20 -8.29 4.67
CA ARG A 71 4.19 -9.76 4.75
C ARG A 71 4.00 -10.34 3.35
N MET A 72 4.21 -11.64 3.20
CA MET A 72 4.07 -12.28 1.88
C MET A 72 2.67 -12.10 1.27
N GLU A 73 1.63 -12.16 2.11
CA GLU A 73 0.24 -11.94 1.71
C GLU A 73 0.05 -10.52 1.16
N ASP A 74 0.60 -9.51 1.84
CA ASP A 74 0.52 -8.11 1.42
C ASP A 74 1.22 -7.88 0.10
N MET A 75 2.43 -8.44 -0.05
CA MET A 75 3.22 -8.34 -1.29
C MET A 75 2.51 -9.00 -2.47
N ARG A 76 1.94 -10.20 -2.26
CA ARG A 76 1.18 -10.90 -3.30
C ARG A 76 -0.06 -10.14 -3.72
N LYS A 77 -0.81 -9.55 -2.77
CA LYS A 77 -2.01 -8.76 -3.03
C LYS A 77 -1.69 -7.49 -3.83
N ALA A 78 -0.68 -6.74 -3.40
CA ALA A 78 -0.23 -5.56 -4.13
C ALA A 78 0.27 -5.90 -5.53
N ALA A 79 1.09 -6.96 -5.67
CA ALA A 79 1.58 -7.42 -6.96
C ALA A 79 0.46 -7.89 -7.89
N ALA A 80 -0.57 -8.54 -7.36
CA ALA A 80 -1.72 -8.97 -8.16
C ALA A 80 -2.48 -7.80 -8.80
N ILE A 81 -2.59 -6.67 -8.11
CA ILE A 81 -3.20 -5.45 -8.64
C ILE A 81 -2.27 -4.75 -9.64
N LEU A 82 -0.96 -4.70 -9.37
CA LEU A 82 0.02 -3.99 -10.22
C LEU A 82 0.41 -4.78 -11.47
N LYS A 83 0.17 -6.08 -11.50
CA LYS A 83 0.58 -6.95 -12.61
C LYS A 83 -0.09 -6.53 -13.92
N GLY A 84 0.73 -6.20 -14.93
CA GLY A 84 0.29 -5.75 -16.23
C GLY A 84 -0.11 -4.26 -16.29
N HIS A 85 0.05 -3.53 -15.17
CA HIS A 85 -0.25 -2.09 -15.10
C HIS A 85 1.02 -1.28 -14.85
N THR A 86 0.98 -0.01 -15.22
CA THR A 86 2.02 0.99 -14.93
C THR A 86 1.50 1.98 -13.88
N VAL A 87 2.35 2.37 -12.95
CA VAL A 87 2.01 3.42 -11.98
C VAL A 87 1.83 4.76 -12.67
N HIS A 88 0.93 5.58 -12.14
CA HIS A 88 0.65 6.91 -12.68
C HIS A 88 1.94 7.76 -12.73
N PRO A 89 2.22 8.48 -13.84
CA PRO A 89 3.49 9.21 -14.01
C PRO A 89 3.77 10.25 -12.93
N ASP A 90 2.75 10.79 -12.29
CA ASP A 90 2.89 11.77 -11.21
C ASP A 90 3.03 11.12 -9.82
N VAL A 91 3.07 9.78 -9.71
CA VAL A 91 3.10 9.07 -8.43
C VAL A 91 4.40 8.31 -8.24
N ARG A 92 5.09 8.55 -7.12
CA ARG A 92 6.23 7.74 -6.68
C ARG A 92 5.73 6.54 -5.87
N VAL A 93 6.19 5.34 -6.18
CA VAL A 93 5.83 4.14 -5.41
C VAL A 93 7.06 3.51 -4.77
N MET A 94 7.04 3.38 -3.44
CA MET A 94 8.07 2.68 -2.66
C MET A 94 7.51 1.33 -2.19
N VAL A 95 8.19 0.24 -2.53
CA VAL A 95 7.87 -1.10 -2.03
C VAL A 95 8.94 -1.55 -1.05
N VAL A 96 8.54 -1.92 0.17
CA VAL A 96 9.47 -2.28 1.26
C VAL A 96 9.00 -3.58 1.91
N PRO A 97 9.53 -4.75 1.50
CA PRO A 97 9.23 -6.02 2.17
C PRO A 97 9.65 -6.00 3.65
N ALA A 98 8.89 -6.65 4.53
CA ALA A 98 9.07 -6.51 5.98
C ALA A 98 10.38 -7.10 6.52
N THR A 99 10.90 -8.17 5.90
CA THR A 99 12.12 -8.87 6.34
C THR A 99 12.94 -9.38 5.16
N GLN A 100 14.23 -9.68 5.40
CA GLN A 100 15.11 -10.29 4.39
C GLN A 100 14.57 -11.65 3.89
N LYS A 101 13.91 -12.42 4.77
CA LYS A 101 13.30 -13.70 4.41
C LYS A 101 12.15 -13.48 3.40
N ILE A 102 11.30 -12.49 3.67
CA ILE A 102 10.21 -12.10 2.77
C ILE A 102 10.75 -11.53 1.47
N TYR A 103 11.74 -10.63 1.53
CA TYR A 103 12.39 -10.08 0.34
C TYR A 103 12.91 -11.17 -0.58
N LYS A 104 13.66 -12.15 0.00
CA LYS A 104 14.16 -13.31 -0.74
C LYS A 104 13.03 -14.17 -1.33
N GLN A 105 11.91 -14.28 -0.62
CA GLN A 105 10.75 -15.04 -1.12
C GLN A 105 10.06 -14.28 -2.27
N CYS A 106 9.94 -12.96 -2.19
CA CYS A 106 9.43 -12.12 -3.28
C CYS A 106 10.26 -12.28 -4.57
N ILE A 107 11.60 -12.37 -4.44
CA ILE A 107 12.49 -12.67 -5.59
C ILE A 107 12.12 -14.03 -6.20
N LYS A 108 11.99 -15.06 -5.36
CA LYS A 108 11.70 -16.42 -5.84
C LYS A 108 10.34 -16.56 -6.53
N GLU A 109 9.36 -15.77 -6.10
CA GLU A 109 8.02 -15.78 -6.66
C GLU A 109 7.87 -14.79 -7.85
N GLY A 110 8.93 -14.08 -8.25
CA GLY A 110 8.89 -13.10 -9.33
C GLY A 110 8.07 -11.84 -9.01
N LEU A 111 7.77 -11.57 -7.73
CA LEU A 111 6.99 -10.40 -7.36
C LEU A 111 7.78 -9.10 -7.54
N LEU A 112 9.12 -9.15 -7.41
CA LEU A 112 9.95 -7.96 -7.63
C LEU A 112 9.92 -7.52 -9.10
N ASP A 113 9.91 -8.46 -10.03
CA ASP A 113 9.80 -8.16 -11.47
C ASP A 113 8.49 -7.41 -11.73
N ILE A 114 7.36 -7.90 -11.19
CA ILE A 114 6.06 -7.20 -11.30
C ILE A 114 6.12 -5.77 -10.78
N PHE A 115 6.73 -5.54 -9.61
CA PHE A 115 6.84 -4.19 -9.03
C PHE A 115 7.73 -3.28 -9.88
N VAL A 116 8.86 -3.79 -10.37
CA VAL A 116 9.79 -3.02 -11.22
C VAL A 116 9.17 -2.71 -12.57
N ASP A 117 8.52 -3.69 -13.21
CA ASP A 117 7.81 -3.50 -14.49
C ASP A 117 6.68 -2.48 -14.37
N ALA A 118 5.98 -2.45 -13.22
CA ALA A 118 4.99 -1.42 -12.94
C ALA A 118 5.58 -0.01 -12.69
N GLY A 119 6.90 0.13 -12.54
CA GLY A 119 7.57 1.40 -12.28
C GLY A 119 7.76 1.72 -10.79
N CYS A 120 7.66 0.72 -9.89
CA CYS A 120 7.88 0.91 -8.47
C CYS A 120 9.37 0.88 -8.10
N ALA A 121 9.77 1.69 -7.11
CA ALA A 121 11.09 1.59 -6.47
C ALA A 121 11.05 0.52 -5.37
N VAL A 122 11.65 -0.64 -5.63
CA VAL A 122 11.74 -1.72 -4.65
C VAL A 122 12.96 -1.55 -3.76
N ASN A 123 12.72 -1.53 -2.45
CA ASN A 123 13.75 -1.29 -1.44
C ASN A 123 14.05 -2.56 -0.64
N THR A 124 15.23 -2.62 -0.06
CA THR A 124 15.57 -3.62 0.95
C THR A 124 14.74 -3.39 2.23
N PRO A 125 14.49 -4.44 3.04
CA PRO A 125 13.76 -4.33 4.29
C PRO A 125 14.31 -3.24 5.21
N SER A 126 13.45 -2.27 5.52
CA SER A 126 13.78 -1.11 6.37
C SER A 126 12.49 -0.45 6.86
N CYS A 127 12.59 0.65 7.61
CA CYS A 127 11.42 1.49 7.92
C CYS A 127 10.92 2.30 6.70
N GLY A 128 11.73 2.42 5.62
CA GLY A 128 11.40 3.30 4.51
C GLY A 128 11.12 4.73 4.99
N PRO A 129 10.16 5.44 4.40
CA PRO A 129 9.81 6.80 4.81
C PRO A 129 8.95 6.86 6.08
N CYS A 130 8.55 5.73 6.64
CA CYS A 130 7.60 5.62 7.76
C CYS A 130 7.95 6.46 9.00
N MET A 131 9.22 6.80 9.19
CA MET A 131 9.72 7.59 10.33
C MET A 131 10.15 9.02 9.94
N GLY A 132 9.88 9.47 8.74
CA GLY A 132 10.33 10.79 8.24
C GLY A 132 11.80 10.84 7.85
N GLY A 133 12.44 9.69 7.66
CA GLY A 133 13.81 9.53 7.18
C GLY A 133 13.87 8.54 6.01
N HIS A 134 15.06 8.30 5.47
CA HIS A 134 15.26 7.36 4.37
C HIS A 134 14.61 7.80 3.04
N MET A 135 14.45 6.87 2.11
CA MET A 135 13.89 7.14 0.78
C MET A 135 12.37 7.41 0.85
N GLY A 136 11.87 8.37 0.08
CA GLY A 136 10.45 8.69 0.02
C GLY A 136 9.94 9.63 1.12
N VAL A 137 10.85 10.42 1.73
CA VAL A 137 10.47 11.50 2.64
C VAL A 137 9.63 12.52 1.90
N MET A 138 8.50 12.91 2.50
CA MET A 138 7.50 13.77 1.85
C MET A 138 7.83 15.25 2.02
N ALA A 139 7.57 16.02 0.97
CA ALA A 139 7.62 17.48 0.96
C ALA A 139 6.31 18.10 1.49
N ALA A 140 6.32 19.44 1.62
CA ALA A 140 5.13 20.20 2.04
C ALA A 140 3.96 20.01 1.05
N GLY A 141 2.80 19.69 1.56
CA GLY A 141 1.56 19.53 0.79
C GLY A 141 1.43 18.23 0.01
N GLU A 142 2.48 17.40 -0.05
CA GLU A 142 2.39 16.09 -0.70
C GLU A 142 1.43 15.14 0.03
N LYS A 143 0.75 14.30 -0.74
CA LYS A 143 -0.22 13.32 -0.28
C LYS A 143 0.28 11.90 -0.56
N CYS A 144 0.27 11.05 0.46
CA CYS A 144 0.73 9.67 0.38
C CYS A 144 -0.36 8.69 0.80
N VAL A 145 -0.62 7.67 -0.01
CA VAL A 145 -1.33 6.46 0.43
C VAL A 145 -0.30 5.46 0.94
N SER A 146 -0.49 4.97 2.16
CA SER A 146 0.49 4.12 2.83
C SER A 146 -0.13 2.93 3.53
N THR A 147 0.54 1.79 3.44
CA THR A 147 0.17 0.58 4.19
C THR A 147 0.83 0.50 5.56
N THR A 148 1.50 1.56 6.00
CA THR A 148 2.06 1.67 7.35
C THR A 148 0.97 1.88 8.41
N ASN A 149 1.34 2.06 9.68
CA ASN A 149 0.37 2.04 10.78
C ASN A 149 0.09 3.40 11.41
N ARG A 150 0.65 4.50 10.90
CA ARG A 150 0.53 5.83 11.54
C ARG A 150 0.53 6.94 10.50
N ASN A 151 -0.33 7.94 10.73
CA ASN A 151 -0.54 9.07 9.82
C ASN A 151 -0.62 10.43 10.52
N PHE A 152 -0.01 10.56 11.71
CA PHE A 152 0.02 11.84 12.43
C PHE A 152 0.88 12.89 11.70
N VAL A 153 0.70 14.15 12.05
CA VAL A 153 1.40 15.30 11.46
C VAL A 153 2.91 15.09 11.43
N GLY A 154 3.52 15.26 10.26
CA GLY A 154 4.97 15.14 10.06
C GLY A 154 5.53 13.70 10.10
N ARG A 155 4.67 12.69 10.15
CA ARG A 155 5.11 11.28 10.30
C ARG A 155 6.08 10.82 9.22
N MET A 156 5.90 11.24 7.96
CA MET A 156 6.71 10.80 6.81
C MET A 156 7.56 11.94 6.21
N GLY A 157 7.75 13.05 6.91
CA GLY A 157 8.54 14.17 6.43
C GLY A 157 7.99 15.51 6.87
N HIS A 158 7.62 16.38 5.91
CA HIS A 158 7.13 17.71 6.22
C HIS A 158 5.81 17.68 7.02
N VAL A 159 5.63 18.65 7.91
CA VAL A 159 4.46 18.76 8.78
C VAL A 159 3.15 18.97 8.01
N ASP A 160 3.22 19.59 6.84
CA ASP A 160 2.06 19.83 5.96
C ASP A 160 1.80 18.66 4.99
N SER A 161 2.54 17.56 5.08
CA SER A 161 2.27 16.37 4.29
C SER A 161 1.09 15.60 4.84
N LEU A 162 0.33 14.94 3.96
CA LEU A 162 -0.90 14.25 4.28
C LEU A 162 -0.75 12.74 4.01
N ILE A 163 -0.96 11.91 5.03
CA ILE A 163 -0.80 10.46 4.94
C ILE A 163 -2.14 9.79 5.11
N TYR A 164 -2.51 8.97 4.14
CA TYR A 164 -3.73 8.17 4.10
C TYR A 164 -3.36 6.70 4.31
N LEU A 165 -3.88 6.07 5.36
CA LEU A 165 -3.59 4.65 5.61
C LEU A 165 -4.60 3.78 4.88
N ALA A 166 -4.11 2.77 4.17
CA ALA A 166 -4.94 1.88 3.37
C ALA A 166 -4.37 0.45 3.31
N SER A 167 -5.16 -0.48 2.78
CA SER A 167 -4.70 -1.84 2.49
C SER A 167 -3.72 -1.87 1.31
N PRO A 168 -2.92 -2.94 1.15
CA PRO A 168 -2.03 -3.09 -0.01
C PRO A 168 -2.76 -3.00 -1.36
N GLU A 169 -3.98 -3.52 -1.44
CA GLU A 169 -4.79 -3.49 -2.65
C GLU A 169 -5.22 -2.07 -3.00
N VAL A 170 -5.73 -1.30 -2.03
CA VAL A 170 -6.12 0.10 -2.23
C VAL A 170 -4.89 0.95 -2.58
N ALA A 171 -3.75 0.72 -1.92
CA ALA A 171 -2.52 1.42 -2.20
C ALA A 171 -2.02 1.16 -3.63
N ALA A 172 -2.04 -0.09 -4.08
CA ALA A 172 -1.66 -0.48 -5.45
C ALA A 172 -2.62 0.12 -6.50
N ALA A 173 -3.93 0.04 -6.27
CA ALA A 173 -4.93 0.65 -7.15
C ALA A 173 -4.76 2.17 -7.26
N SER A 174 -4.50 2.83 -6.13
CA SER A 174 -4.24 4.27 -6.08
C SER A 174 -2.96 4.66 -6.82
N ALA A 175 -1.94 3.82 -6.78
CA ALA A 175 -0.70 4.03 -7.54
C ALA A 175 -0.95 4.06 -9.05
N ILE A 176 -1.80 3.16 -9.56
CA ILE A 176 -2.17 3.11 -10.99
C ILE A 176 -2.99 4.34 -11.39
N LYS A 177 -3.96 4.73 -10.57
CA LYS A 177 -4.93 5.79 -10.92
C LYS A 177 -4.44 7.22 -10.64
N GLY A 178 -3.45 7.41 -9.76
CA GLY A 178 -2.97 8.74 -9.33
C GLY A 178 -3.86 9.43 -8.29
N TYR A 179 -4.87 8.72 -7.78
CA TYR A 179 -5.77 9.16 -6.71
C TYR A 179 -6.22 7.96 -5.86
N ILE A 180 -6.82 8.20 -4.70
CA ILE A 180 -7.35 7.11 -3.85
C ILE A 180 -8.43 6.35 -4.62
N ALA A 181 -8.17 5.08 -4.93
CA ALA A 181 -8.99 4.29 -5.84
C ALA A 181 -9.43 2.95 -5.26
N ASN A 182 -10.59 2.48 -5.72
CA ASN A 182 -11.15 1.20 -5.38
C ASN A 182 -10.43 0.07 -6.15
N PRO A 183 -9.80 -0.90 -5.47
CA PRO A 183 -9.09 -1.98 -6.13
C PRO A 183 -10.00 -2.91 -6.94
N GLU A 184 -11.30 -2.98 -6.60
CA GLU A 184 -12.29 -3.80 -7.33
C GLU A 184 -12.58 -3.24 -8.74
N LYS A 185 -12.21 -1.98 -9.01
CA LYS A 185 -12.43 -1.29 -10.29
C LYS A 185 -11.19 -1.22 -11.18
N ILE A 186 -10.09 -1.83 -10.80
CA ILE A 186 -8.93 -2.00 -11.67
C ILE A 186 -9.24 -3.13 -12.65
N SER A 187 -9.28 -2.82 -13.93
CA SER A 187 -9.70 -3.75 -14.98
C SER A 187 -8.65 -3.85 -16.09
N ALA A 188 -8.72 -4.91 -16.91
CA ALA A 188 -7.89 -5.09 -18.08
C ALA A 188 -7.99 -3.94 -19.12
N ALA A 189 -9.04 -3.12 -19.05
CA ALA A 189 -9.14 -1.91 -19.88
C ALA A 189 -8.13 -0.83 -19.49
N ASP A 190 -7.65 -0.83 -18.26
CA ASP A 190 -6.56 0.05 -17.80
C ASP A 190 -5.21 -0.37 -18.39
N GLU A 191 -4.99 -1.67 -18.69
CA GLU A 191 -3.79 -2.20 -19.35
C GLU A 191 -3.61 -1.62 -20.76
N GLU A 192 -4.68 -1.48 -21.55
CA GLU A 192 -4.62 -0.93 -22.90
C GLU A 192 -4.39 0.58 -22.92
N ALA A 193 -4.85 1.31 -21.93
CA ALA A 193 -4.60 2.75 -21.81
C ALA A 193 -3.13 3.04 -21.46
N ASP A 194 -2.54 2.24 -20.57
CA ASP A 194 -1.15 2.32 -20.17
C ASP A 194 -0.21 1.96 -21.33
N SER A 195 -0.50 0.90 -22.08
CA SER A 195 0.29 0.49 -23.23
C SER A 195 0.36 1.58 -24.31
N ARG A 196 -0.71 2.33 -24.51
CA ARG A 196 -0.78 3.47 -25.46
C ARG A 196 0.06 4.66 -24.99
N ASN A 197 0.11 4.92 -23.68
CA ASN A 197 0.91 6.00 -23.11
C ASN A 197 2.41 5.72 -23.21
N ILE A 198 2.84 4.48 -23.02
CA ILE A 198 4.25 4.06 -23.17
C ILE A 198 4.69 4.21 -24.62
N GLN A 199 3.91 3.74 -25.58
CA GLN A 199 4.23 3.88 -27.02
C GLN A 199 4.29 5.35 -27.47
N CYS A 200 3.47 6.22 -26.90
CA CYS A 200 3.47 7.64 -27.21
C CYS A 200 4.68 8.38 -26.60
N ALA A 201 5.23 7.90 -25.48
CA ALA A 201 6.45 8.41 -24.88
C ALA A 201 7.70 8.02 -25.67
N GLU A 202 7.82 6.76 -26.09
CA GLU A 202 8.92 6.24 -26.90
C GLU A 202 9.00 6.92 -28.29
N GLN A 203 7.86 7.22 -28.90
CA GLN A 203 7.82 7.94 -30.19
C GLN A 203 8.27 9.41 -30.10
N LYS A 204 8.12 10.05 -28.92
CA LYS A 204 8.60 11.42 -28.69
C LYS A 204 10.10 11.49 -28.41
N GLU A 205 10.70 10.46 -27.86
CA GLU A 205 12.14 10.38 -27.64
C GLU A 205 12.91 9.97 -28.91
N GLY A 206 12.35 9.10 -29.74
CA GLY A 206 12.95 8.69 -31.03
C GLY A 206 12.97 9.76 -32.12
N GLY A 207 12.27 10.87 -31.93
CA GLY A 207 12.23 12.01 -32.91
C GLY A 207 13.21 13.15 -32.64
N ARG A 208 14.12 13.00 -31.65
CA ARG A 208 15.17 13.97 -31.31
C ARG A 208 16.57 13.41 -31.55
N SER A 209 16.82 12.95 -32.76
CA SER A 209 18.18 12.65 -33.25
C SER A 209 18.55 13.58 -34.40
#